data_7ee52ba6ea8962605f1a35d67d95907b
#
_entry.id   7ee52ba6ea8962605f1a35d67d95907b
#
_cell.length_a   1.000
_cell.length_b   1.000
_cell.length_c   1.000
_cell.angle_alpha   90.00
_cell.angle_beta   90.00
_cell.angle_gamma   90.00
#
_symmetry.space_group_name_H-M   'P 1'
#
loop_
_entity.id
_entity.type
_entity.pdbx_description
1 polymer ?
#
loop_
_entity_poly.entity_id
_entity_poly.type
_entity_poly.pdbx_seq_one_letter_code
_entity_poly.pdbx_strand_id
1 'polypeptide(L)'
;MRFYDIIEAKGGIVMIDISEKLYNAVKSIIDSWQEEGIYAISFFVYSNEAYEYNGFSNVSSFAISYNTEEDCEGAGQYDEERWNYAFWRQDETPVIDPDMPNELTDLLFDWYKENGITNIGEEDDDCYDENYNYIGKGPVGHYELLGLVSNVAKRLQQEAFIEKKFGRKLPIIIHGLEYAWFDIEATQNANINGEADVFLKAMKELGMC
;
A
#
# COMPACT_ATOMS: atom_id res chain seq x y z
N MET A 1 -12.13 -2.11 -16.37
CA MET A 1 -12.88 -2.67 -15.23
C MET A 1 -12.35 -1.93 -14.02
N ARG A 2 -13.15 -1.15 -13.34
CA ARG A 2 -12.64 -0.31 -12.22
C ARG A 2 -12.55 -1.17 -10.96
N PHE A 3 -11.58 -0.86 -10.06
CA PHE A 3 -11.35 -1.52 -8.76
C PHE A 3 -12.62 -1.82 -7.93
N TYR A 4 -13.72 -1.12 -8.19
CA TYR A 4 -14.91 -1.13 -7.35
C TYR A 4 -15.91 -2.25 -7.64
N ASP A 5 -15.74 -3.02 -8.74
CA ASP A 5 -16.76 -3.96 -9.20
C ASP A 5 -16.55 -5.42 -8.74
N ILE A 6 -15.48 -5.70 -7.98
CA ILE A 6 -15.09 -7.08 -7.63
C ILE A 6 -15.67 -7.56 -6.28
N ILE A 7 -16.15 -6.66 -5.41
CA ILE A 7 -16.46 -7.00 -4.00
C ILE A 7 -17.94 -7.29 -3.71
N GLU A 8 -18.87 -7.20 -4.68
CA GLU A 8 -20.26 -7.53 -4.45
C GLU A 8 -20.70 -8.79 -5.22
N ALA A 9 -20.48 -9.98 -4.69
CA ALA A 9 -21.36 -11.15 -4.84
C ALA A 9 -20.79 -12.44 -4.20
N LYS A 10 -21.33 -12.95 -3.16
CA LYS A 10 -22.07 -14.23 -3.02
C LYS A 10 -22.10 -14.72 -1.58
N GLY A 11 -23.28 -15.17 -1.21
CA GLY A 11 -23.65 -15.52 0.13
C GLY A 11 -23.03 -16.77 0.72
N GLY A 12 -22.87 -16.74 2.05
CA GLY A 12 -23.12 -17.86 2.94
C GLY A 12 -22.05 -18.92 3.13
N ILE A 13 -20.85 -18.53 3.55
CA ILE A 13 -19.95 -19.25 4.46
C ILE A 13 -19.29 -18.14 5.26
N VAL A 14 -18.99 -18.37 6.54
CA VAL A 14 -18.18 -17.41 7.31
C VAL A 14 -16.78 -17.50 6.73
N MET A 15 -16.57 -16.86 5.58
CA MET A 15 -15.24 -16.61 5.06
C MET A 15 -14.62 -15.58 6.00
N ILE A 16 -13.48 -15.92 6.56
CA ILE A 16 -12.69 -14.95 7.30
C ILE A 16 -12.28 -13.91 6.27
N ASP A 17 -12.94 -12.77 6.31
CA ASP A 17 -12.73 -11.69 5.36
C ASP A 17 -11.32 -11.14 5.56
N ILE A 18 -10.44 -11.38 4.60
CA ILE A 18 -9.07 -10.87 4.62
C ILE A 18 -9.06 -9.34 4.86
N SER A 19 -10.03 -8.62 4.28
CA SER A 19 -10.12 -7.16 4.42
C SER A 19 -10.33 -6.75 5.87
N GLU A 20 -11.16 -7.48 6.62
CA GLU A 20 -11.40 -7.18 8.03
C GLU A 20 -10.18 -7.54 8.89
N LYS A 21 -9.52 -8.67 8.63
CA LYS A 21 -8.30 -9.06 9.36
C LYS A 21 -7.15 -8.10 9.06
N LEU A 22 -6.96 -7.75 7.80
CA LEU A 22 -5.94 -6.81 7.37
C LEU A 22 -6.17 -5.42 8.00
N TYR A 23 -7.41 -4.93 7.99
CA TYR A 23 -7.79 -3.69 8.65
C TYR A 23 -7.46 -3.70 10.15
N ASN A 24 -7.83 -4.77 10.86
CA ASN A 24 -7.59 -4.88 12.29
C ASN A 24 -6.10 -4.97 12.63
N ALA A 25 -5.29 -5.70 11.85
CA ALA A 25 -3.85 -5.78 12.01
C ALA A 25 -3.18 -4.41 11.82
N VAL A 26 -3.46 -3.74 10.70
CA VAL A 26 -2.94 -2.40 10.40
C VAL A 26 -3.34 -1.39 11.47
N LYS A 27 -4.61 -1.37 11.85
CA LYS A 27 -5.11 -0.50 12.91
C LYS A 27 -4.41 -0.71 14.24
N SER A 28 -4.17 -1.98 14.62
CA SER A 28 -3.47 -2.32 15.86
C SER A 28 -2.02 -1.84 15.86
N ILE A 29 -1.31 -1.97 14.73
CA ILE A 29 0.06 -1.48 14.60
C ILE A 29 0.08 0.04 14.72
N ILE A 30 -0.75 0.76 13.96
CA ILE A 30 -0.83 2.23 14.03
C ILE A 30 -1.21 2.69 15.44
N ASP A 31 -2.12 1.98 16.13
CA ASP A 31 -2.55 2.35 17.49
C ASP A 31 -1.41 2.22 18.52
N SER A 32 -0.44 1.33 18.27
CA SER A 32 0.72 1.13 19.13
C SER A 32 1.77 2.24 19.06
N TRP A 33 1.79 3.05 17.98
CA TRP A 33 2.77 4.10 17.79
C TRP A 33 2.64 5.22 18.83
N GLN A 34 3.76 5.65 19.40
CA GLN A 34 3.82 6.66 20.45
C GLN A 34 4.62 7.90 20.03
N GLU A 35 5.19 7.88 18.83
CA GLU A 35 6.03 8.96 18.32
C GLU A 35 5.22 10.23 18.05
N GLU A 36 5.89 11.35 18.34
CA GLU A 36 5.38 12.69 18.02
C GLU A 36 5.88 13.15 16.65
N GLY A 37 5.20 14.13 16.06
CA GLY A 37 5.64 14.76 14.82
C GLY A 37 5.44 13.92 13.56
N ILE A 38 4.74 12.79 13.61
CA ILE A 38 4.45 11.98 12.41
C ILE A 38 3.73 12.85 11.36
N TYR A 39 4.28 12.98 10.15
CA TYR A 39 3.68 13.75 9.07
C TYR A 39 3.11 12.91 7.93
N ALA A 40 3.57 11.69 7.77
CA ALA A 40 3.09 10.74 6.78
C ALA A 40 3.12 9.31 7.31
N ILE A 41 2.15 8.51 6.88
CA ILE A 41 2.08 7.07 7.14
C ILE A 41 2.47 6.36 5.85
N SER A 42 3.44 5.46 5.93
CA SER A 42 3.95 4.64 4.83
C SER A 42 3.20 3.31 4.80
N PHE A 43 2.62 2.99 3.65
CA PHE A 43 2.10 1.68 3.31
C PHE A 43 2.95 1.15 2.16
N PHE A 44 3.98 0.37 2.51
CA PHE A 44 4.96 -0.15 1.58
C PHE A 44 4.49 -1.49 1.01
N VAL A 45 4.18 -1.51 -0.29
CA VAL A 45 3.79 -2.71 -1.04
C VAL A 45 4.89 -2.99 -2.06
N TYR A 46 5.53 -4.14 -1.95
CA TYR A 46 6.70 -4.43 -2.74
C TYR A 46 6.73 -5.89 -3.18
N SER A 47 7.08 -6.14 -4.45
CA SER A 47 7.35 -7.45 -4.99
C SER A 47 8.86 -7.63 -5.20
N ASN A 48 9.36 -8.84 -4.99
CA ASN A 48 10.76 -9.15 -5.16
C ASN A 48 10.91 -10.57 -5.72
N GLU A 49 11.76 -10.74 -6.73
CA GLU A 49 12.05 -12.05 -7.33
C GLU A 49 12.52 -13.11 -6.31
N ALA A 50 13.13 -12.66 -5.20
CA ALA A 50 13.56 -13.54 -4.11
C ALA A 50 12.43 -13.96 -3.17
N TYR A 51 11.28 -13.30 -3.22
CA TYR A 51 10.13 -13.65 -2.39
C TYR A 51 9.41 -14.86 -2.97
N GLU A 52 9.41 -15.95 -2.21
CA GLU A 52 8.77 -17.21 -2.61
C GLU A 52 7.71 -17.62 -1.58
N TYR A 53 6.52 -17.96 -2.04
CA TYR A 53 5.47 -18.51 -1.20
C TYR A 53 4.55 -19.45 -1.97
N ASN A 54 4.23 -20.63 -1.40
CA ASN A 54 3.35 -21.65 -1.98
C ASN A 54 3.73 -22.09 -3.42
N GLY A 55 5.03 -22.03 -3.76
CA GLY A 55 5.54 -22.40 -5.08
C GLY A 55 5.43 -21.28 -6.13
N PHE A 56 5.05 -20.08 -5.73
CA PHE A 56 5.13 -18.86 -6.54
C PHE A 56 6.36 -18.06 -6.13
N SER A 57 7.03 -17.44 -7.09
CA SER A 57 8.10 -16.46 -6.88
C SER A 57 7.63 -15.04 -7.22
N ASN A 58 8.45 -14.04 -6.94
CA ASN A 58 8.14 -12.63 -7.21
C ASN A 58 6.80 -12.17 -6.59
N VAL A 59 6.47 -12.74 -5.43
CA VAL A 59 5.23 -12.41 -4.73
C VAL A 59 5.36 -11.07 -4.00
N SER A 60 4.22 -10.44 -3.74
CA SER A 60 4.19 -9.14 -3.09
C SER A 60 4.07 -9.25 -1.58
N SER A 61 4.77 -8.36 -0.88
CA SER A 61 4.68 -8.11 0.56
C SER A 61 3.93 -6.81 0.85
N PHE A 62 3.51 -6.64 2.10
CA PHE A 62 2.96 -5.40 2.62
C PHE A 62 3.48 -5.13 4.01
N ALA A 63 4.04 -3.94 4.21
CA ALA A 63 4.52 -3.49 5.49
C ALA A 63 4.10 -2.03 5.74
N ILE A 64 4.12 -1.59 6.99
CA ILE A 64 3.75 -0.21 7.35
C ILE A 64 4.79 0.43 8.26
N SER A 65 4.97 1.73 8.06
CA SER A 65 5.83 2.60 8.86
C SER A 65 5.25 4.02 8.88
N TYR A 66 6.01 4.96 9.38
CA TYR A 66 5.70 6.39 9.37
C TYR A 66 6.99 7.20 9.26
N ASN A 67 6.85 8.48 8.88
CA ASN A 67 7.92 9.45 8.95
C ASN A 67 7.54 10.62 9.85
N THR A 68 8.54 11.19 10.52
CA THR A 68 8.38 12.32 11.43
C THR A 68 9.03 13.59 10.86
N GLU A 69 8.64 14.74 11.38
CA GLU A 69 9.27 16.03 11.04
C GLU A 69 10.77 16.05 11.38
N GLU A 70 11.22 15.23 12.34
CA GLU A 70 12.63 15.06 12.68
C GLU A 70 13.38 14.29 11.59
N ASP A 71 12.78 13.23 11.05
CA ASP A 71 13.41 12.40 10.01
C ASP A 71 13.67 13.17 8.71
N CYS A 72 12.84 14.13 8.36
CA CYS A 72 13.03 14.92 7.14
C CYS A 72 13.95 16.15 7.30
N GLU A 73 14.62 16.30 8.43
CA GLU A 73 15.70 17.27 8.69
C GLU A 73 15.36 18.73 8.26
N GLY A 74 14.09 19.12 8.31
CA GLY A 74 13.61 20.45 7.92
C GLY A 74 13.30 20.62 6.45
N ALA A 75 13.21 19.54 5.67
CA ALA A 75 12.74 19.56 4.29
C ALA A 75 11.34 20.21 4.21
N GLY A 76 11.19 21.10 3.23
CA GLY A 76 9.93 21.79 2.94
C GLY A 76 8.86 20.83 2.42
N GLN A 77 7.62 21.32 2.39
CA GLN A 77 6.48 20.49 2.01
C GLN A 77 6.48 19.99 0.54
N TYR A 78 7.36 20.51 -0.31
CA TYR A 78 7.51 20.11 -1.71
C TYR A 78 8.93 19.63 -2.04
N ASP A 79 9.78 19.45 -1.04
CA ASP A 79 11.14 18.96 -1.23
C ASP A 79 11.13 17.43 -1.38
N GLU A 80 12.07 16.91 -2.17
CA GLU A 80 12.16 15.49 -2.49
C GLU A 80 12.39 14.65 -1.23
N GLU A 81 13.26 15.11 -0.34
CA GLU A 81 13.62 14.44 0.90
C GLU A 81 12.41 14.12 1.79
N ARG A 82 11.34 14.93 1.65
CA ARG A 82 10.11 14.71 2.42
C ARG A 82 9.27 13.56 1.89
N TRP A 83 9.31 13.28 0.58
CA TRP A 83 8.37 12.39 -0.07
C TRP A 83 8.98 11.20 -0.80
N ASN A 84 10.29 11.21 -1.06
CA ASN A 84 10.97 10.08 -1.68
C ASN A 84 11.35 9.06 -0.61
N TYR A 85 10.87 7.83 -0.77
CA TYR A 85 11.12 6.71 0.13
C TYR A 85 12.61 6.46 0.44
N ALA A 86 13.51 6.78 -0.49
CA ALA A 86 14.95 6.65 -0.26
C ALA A 86 15.48 7.46 0.94
N PHE A 87 14.76 8.52 1.34
CA PHE A 87 15.09 9.35 2.50
C PHE A 87 14.28 9.02 3.75
N TRP A 88 13.38 8.05 3.66
CA TRP A 88 12.51 7.67 4.77
C TRP A 88 13.20 6.70 5.74
N ARG A 89 12.61 6.49 6.91
CA ARG A 89 13.16 5.67 8.01
C ARG A 89 13.46 4.23 7.63
N GLN A 90 12.70 3.63 6.73
CA GLN A 90 12.84 2.23 6.29
C GLN A 90 12.88 1.22 7.46
N ASP A 91 11.99 1.42 8.44
CA ASP A 91 11.83 0.59 9.64
C ASP A 91 10.43 -0.05 9.68
N GLU A 92 9.98 -0.56 8.55
CA GLU A 92 8.65 -1.09 8.33
C GLU A 92 8.33 -2.28 9.25
N THR A 93 7.11 -2.26 9.78
CA THR A 93 6.52 -3.41 10.45
C THR A 93 5.82 -4.28 9.41
N PRO A 94 6.27 -5.54 9.19
CA PRO A 94 5.64 -6.44 8.23
C PRO A 94 4.19 -6.78 8.62
N VAL A 95 3.30 -6.74 7.65
CA VAL A 95 1.87 -7.12 7.78
C VAL A 95 1.59 -8.39 6.97
N ILE A 96 2.02 -8.42 5.71
CA ILE A 96 2.04 -9.60 4.85
C ILE A 96 3.50 -9.80 4.46
N ASP A 97 4.06 -10.93 4.89
CA ASP A 97 5.48 -11.22 4.72
C ASP A 97 5.67 -12.61 4.11
N PRO A 98 6.12 -12.69 2.84
CA PRO A 98 6.43 -13.96 2.21
C PRO A 98 7.65 -14.68 2.79
N ASP A 99 8.64 -13.94 3.31
CA ASP A 99 9.87 -14.51 3.90
C ASP A 99 9.62 -15.10 5.30
N MET A 100 8.71 -14.49 6.05
CA MET A 100 8.27 -14.97 7.35
C MET A 100 6.74 -15.07 7.38
N PRO A 101 6.15 -16.05 6.66
CA PRO A 101 4.72 -16.13 6.44
C PRO A 101 3.91 -16.18 7.74
N ASN A 102 2.83 -15.43 7.76
CA ASN A 102 1.90 -15.36 8.86
C ASN A 102 0.47 -15.66 8.39
N GLU A 103 -0.50 -15.61 9.30
CA GLU A 103 -1.91 -15.89 8.99
C GLU A 103 -2.45 -14.97 7.86
N LEU A 104 -2.00 -13.72 7.77
CA LEU A 104 -2.44 -12.80 6.70
C LEU A 104 -1.84 -13.16 5.35
N THR A 105 -0.61 -13.69 5.34
CA THR A 105 0.00 -14.23 4.13
C THR A 105 -0.81 -15.42 3.60
N ASP A 106 -1.15 -16.38 4.46
CA ASP A 106 -2.00 -17.52 4.10
C ASP A 106 -3.35 -17.08 3.53
N LEU A 107 -4.02 -16.15 4.23
CA LEU A 107 -5.33 -15.62 3.83
C LEU A 107 -5.28 -14.86 2.50
N LEU A 108 -4.19 -14.15 2.20
CA LEU A 108 -4.03 -13.47 0.92
C LEU A 108 -4.01 -14.48 -0.23
N PHE A 109 -3.26 -15.58 -0.08
CA PHE A 109 -3.17 -16.60 -1.12
C PHE A 109 -4.46 -17.41 -1.28
N ASP A 110 -5.19 -17.65 -0.19
CA ASP A 110 -6.53 -18.21 -0.24
C ASP A 110 -7.49 -17.27 -0.97
N TRP A 111 -7.41 -15.97 -0.69
CA TRP A 111 -8.21 -14.95 -1.37
C TRP A 111 -7.87 -14.86 -2.87
N TYR A 112 -6.60 -14.92 -3.27
CA TYR A 112 -6.20 -14.97 -4.67
C TYR A 112 -6.87 -16.16 -5.37
N LYS A 113 -6.78 -17.35 -4.78
CA LYS A 113 -7.37 -18.57 -5.31
C LYS A 113 -8.90 -18.47 -5.47
N GLU A 114 -9.58 -17.95 -4.46
CA GLU A 114 -11.04 -17.78 -4.47
C GLU A 114 -11.52 -16.78 -5.51
N ASN A 115 -10.70 -15.77 -5.82
CA ASN A 115 -10.99 -14.76 -6.84
C ASN A 115 -10.46 -15.14 -8.24
N GLY A 116 -9.90 -16.35 -8.39
CA GLY A 116 -9.43 -16.85 -9.69
C GLY A 116 -8.16 -16.15 -10.16
N ILE A 117 -7.40 -15.52 -9.26
CA ILE A 117 -6.10 -14.93 -9.55
C ILE A 117 -5.09 -16.07 -9.57
N THR A 118 -4.57 -16.36 -10.75
CA THR A 118 -3.62 -17.45 -11.02
C THR A 118 -2.34 -16.86 -11.56
N ASN A 119 -1.27 -17.66 -11.62
CA ASN A 119 0.03 -17.22 -12.11
C ASN A 119 0.63 -16.07 -11.29
N ILE A 120 0.43 -16.13 -9.97
CA ILE A 120 0.92 -15.09 -9.04
C ILE A 120 2.42 -14.92 -9.22
N GLY A 121 2.87 -13.67 -9.31
CA GLY A 121 4.27 -13.30 -9.50
C GLY A 121 4.74 -13.28 -10.96
N GLU A 122 3.93 -13.77 -11.92
CA GLU A 122 4.26 -13.62 -13.35
C GLU A 122 4.07 -12.16 -13.78
N GLU A 123 4.97 -11.67 -14.62
CA GLU A 123 4.91 -10.35 -15.24
C GLU A 123 4.51 -10.46 -16.70
N ASP A 124 3.75 -9.47 -17.19
CA ASP A 124 3.43 -9.36 -18.60
C ASP A 124 4.65 -8.86 -19.39
N ASP A 125 4.92 -9.43 -20.55
CA ASP A 125 6.01 -9.02 -21.43
C ASP A 125 5.83 -7.60 -22.00
N ASP A 126 4.58 -7.12 -22.14
CA ASP A 126 4.18 -5.85 -22.74
C ASP A 126 3.87 -4.78 -21.66
N CYS A 127 4.80 -4.54 -20.73
CA CYS A 127 4.62 -3.58 -19.64
C CYS A 127 4.96 -2.13 -19.97
N TYR A 128 5.38 -1.82 -21.21
CA TYR A 128 5.77 -0.48 -21.62
C TYR A 128 5.04 -0.04 -22.89
N ASP A 129 4.69 1.25 -22.95
CA ASP A 129 4.12 1.85 -24.15
C ASP A 129 5.23 2.19 -25.21
N GLU A 130 4.81 2.75 -26.36
CA GLU A 130 5.71 3.17 -27.44
C GLU A 130 6.70 4.28 -27.04
N ASN A 131 6.45 4.98 -25.93
CA ASN A 131 7.30 6.03 -25.36
C ASN A 131 8.13 5.55 -24.16
N TYR A 132 8.15 4.23 -23.92
CA TYR A 132 8.82 3.59 -22.78
C TYR A 132 8.26 3.99 -21.42
N ASN A 133 7.01 4.45 -21.33
CA ASN A 133 6.35 4.61 -20.05
C ASN A 133 5.84 3.25 -19.56
N TYR A 134 6.06 2.97 -18.27
CA TYR A 134 5.55 1.75 -17.66
C TYR A 134 4.02 1.81 -17.54
N ILE A 135 3.34 0.88 -18.21
CA ILE A 135 1.88 0.73 -18.22
C ILE A 135 1.40 -0.57 -17.58
N GLY A 136 2.35 -1.40 -17.12
CA GLY A 136 2.07 -2.63 -16.40
C GLY A 136 1.46 -2.38 -15.02
N LYS A 137 1.10 -3.45 -14.35
CA LYS A 137 0.48 -3.44 -13.01
C LYS A 137 1.33 -4.13 -11.95
N GLY A 138 2.64 -4.29 -12.24
CA GLY A 138 3.50 -5.17 -11.47
C GLY A 138 3.19 -6.66 -11.75
N PRO A 139 3.84 -7.56 -11.04
CA PRO A 139 3.57 -8.98 -11.17
C PRO A 139 2.13 -9.31 -10.74
N VAL A 140 1.58 -10.39 -11.27
CA VAL A 140 0.22 -10.85 -10.95
C VAL A 140 0.07 -10.99 -9.43
N GLY A 141 -0.99 -10.43 -8.89
CA GLY A 141 -1.25 -10.35 -7.44
C GLY A 141 -0.84 -9.02 -6.81
N HIS A 142 0.09 -8.27 -7.41
CA HIS A 142 0.56 -7.00 -6.87
C HIS A 142 -0.55 -5.93 -6.88
N TYR A 143 -1.15 -5.70 -8.04
CA TYR A 143 -2.22 -4.71 -8.20
C TYR A 143 -3.48 -5.06 -7.38
N GLU A 144 -3.76 -6.35 -7.23
CA GLU A 144 -4.86 -6.85 -6.42
C GLU A 144 -4.60 -6.60 -4.92
N LEU A 145 -3.37 -6.84 -4.45
CA LEU A 145 -2.97 -6.50 -3.08
C LEU A 145 -3.03 -5.00 -2.83
N LEU A 146 -2.56 -4.17 -3.79
CA LEU A 146 -2.71 -2.71 -3.71
C LEU A 146 -4.17 -2.30 -3.52
N GLY A 147 -5.10 -2.96 -4.19
CA GLY A 147 -6.54 -2.73 -4.02
C GLY A 147 -7.03 -3.00 -2.60
N LEU A 148 -6.62 -4.11 -2.00
CA LEU A 148 -6.95 -4.45 -0.60
C LEU A 148 -6.35 -3.43 0.36
N VAL A 149 -5.07 -3.10 0.20
CA VAL A 149 -4.32 -2.13 1.03
C VAL A 149 -4.94 -0.74 0.94
N SER A 150 -5.26 -0.28 -0.27
CA SER A 150 -5.91 1.01 -0.51
C SER A 150 -7.29 1.10 0.16
N ASN A 151 -8.07 0.02 0.13
CA ASN A 151 -9.37 -0.03 0.80
C ASN A 151 -9.24 0.00 2.33
N VAL A 152 -8.22 -0.65 2.89
CA VAL A 152 -7.90 -0.57 4.33
C VAL A 152 -7.53 0.85 4.71
N ALA A 153 -6.63 1.49 3.97
CA ALA A 153 -6.22 2.88 4.19
C ALA A 153 -7.42 3.84 4.11
N LYS A 154 -8.25 3.69 3.08
CA LYS A 154 -9.48 4.48 2.89
C LYS A 154 -10.44 4.34 4.08
N ARG A 155 -10.63 3.12 4.59
CA ARG A 155 -11.48 2.87 5.75
C ARG A 155 -10.95 3.55 7.01
N LEU A 156 -9.63 3.52 7.26
CA LEU A 156 -8.99 4.24 8.37
C LEU A 156 -9.26 5.75 8.30
N GLN A 157 -9.21 6.35 7.10
CA GLN A 157 -9.55 7.75 6.87
C GLN A 157 -11.05 8.03 7.06
N GLN A 158 -11.93 7.20 6.48
CA GLN A 158 -13.39 7.35 6.58
C GLN A 158 -13.91 7.26 8.03
N GLU A 159 -13.33 6.37 8.85
CA GLU A 159 -13.67 6.24 10.27
C GLU A 159 -13.02 7.32 11.14
N ALA A 160 -12.26 8.22 10.51
CA ALA A 160 -11.46 9.26 11.18
C ALA A 160 -10.51 8.67 12.24
N PHE A 161 -10.03 7.43 12.04
CA PHE A 161 -9.13 6.79 12.99
C PHE A 161 -7.80 7.52 13.08
N ILE A 162 -7.21 7.86 11.93
CA ILE A 162 -5.94 8.59 11.85
C ILE A 162 -6.05 9.96 12.52
N GLU A 163 -7.10 10.73 12.18
CA GLU A 163 -7.32 12.05 12.77
C GLU A 163 -7.53 12.00 14.29
N LYS A 164 -8.27 11.01 14.79
CA LYS A 164 -8.47 10.81 16.24
C LYS A 164 -7.19 10.41 16.96
N LYS A 165 -6.37 9.51 16.35
CA LYS A 165 -5.14 9.02 16.95
C LYS A 165 -4.08 10.10 17.04
N PHE A 166 -3.88 10.90 15.99
CA PHE A 166 -2.78 11.88 15.90
C PHE A 166 -3.24 13.34 16.10
N GLY A 167 -4.53 13.59 16.33
CA GLY A 167 -5.10 14.93 16.51
C GLY A 167 -5.09 15.79 15.23
N ARG A 168 -4.72 15.21 14.09
CA ARG A 168 -4.68 15.86 12.78
C ARG A 168 -4.85 14.85 11.66
N LYS A 169 -5.26 15.31 10.49
CA LYS A 169 -5.25 14.51 9.27
C LYS A 169 -3.81 14.25 8.83
N LEU A 170 -3.50 13.01 8.51
CA LEU A 170 -2.21 12.60 7.95
C LEU A 170 -2.45 11.82 6.66
N PRO A 171 -1.62 12.00 5.63
CA PRO A 171 -1.68 11.17 4.44
C PRO A 171 -1.23 9.74 4.74
N ILE A 172 -1.90 8.78 4.14
CA ILE A 172 -1.42 7.41 4.01
C ILE A 172 -0.87 7.27 2.59
N ILE A 173 0.44 7.16 2.46
CA ILE A 173 1.12 7.04 1.17
C ILE A 173 1.33 5.56 0.88
N ILE A 174 0.75 5.09 -0.21
CA ILE A 174 0.92 3.72 -0.70
C ILE A 174 1.98 3.76 -1.78
N HIS A 175 3.03 2.95 -1.66
CA HIS A 175 4.21 3.05 -2.52
C HIS A 175 5.01 1.74 -2.55
N GLY A 176 5.83 1.60 -3.61
CA GLY A 176 6.95 0.67 -3.70
C GLY A 176 8.28 1.34 -3.41
N LEU A 177 9.37 0.84 -4.00
CA LEU A 177 10.68 1.52 -3.96
C LEU A 177 10.66 2.82 -4.76
N GLU A 178 9.91 2.84 -5.85
CA GLU A 178 9.64 4.01 -6.69
C GLU A 178 8.12 4.15 -6.81
N TYR A 179 7.67 5.33 -7.23
CA TYR A 179 6.23 5.59 -7.40
C TYR A 179 5.79 5.21 -8.81
N ALA A 180 5.12 4.07 -8.95
CA ALA A 180 4.43 3.72 -10.18
C ALA A 180 3.05 4.41 -10.24
N TRP A 181 2.47 4.49 -11.44
CA TRP A 181 1.16 5.11 -11.64
C TRP A 181 0.06 4.50 -10.75
N PHE A 182 0.11 3.20 -10.50
CA PHE A 182 -0.85 2.49 -9.66
C PHE A 182 -0.68 2.78 -8.16
N ASP A 183 0.53 3.09 -7.69
CA ASP A 183 0.77 3.55 -6.31
C ASP A 183 0.13 4.91 -6.07
N ILE A 184 0.27 5.82 -7.06
CA ILE A 184 -0.37 7.12 -7.01
C ILE A 184 -1.90 6.98 -7.03
N GLU A 185 -2.46 6.11 -7.88
CA GLU A 185 -3.89 5.82 -7.91
C GLU A 185 -4.37 5.25 -6.56
N ALA A 186 -3.64 4.30 -5.97
CA ALA A 186 -3.95 3.71 -4.69
C ALA A 186 -3.91 4.75 -3.56
N THR A 187 -2.89 5.62 -3.55
CA THR A 187 -2.78 6.73 -2.60
C THR A 187 -3.93 7.72 -2.74
N GLN A 188 -4.31 8.11 -3.96
CA GLN A 188 -5.46 8.98 -4.20
C GLN A 188 -6.77 8.36 -3.68
N ASN A 189 -6.98 7.08 -3.95
CA ASN A 189 -8.15 6.36 -3.51
C ASN A 189 -8.24 6.23 -1.97
N ALA A 190 -7.10 6.09 -1.30
CA ALA A 190 -6.99 6.00 0.15
C ALA A 190 -7.34 7.31 0.87
N ASN A 191 -6.96 8.46 0.30
CA ASN A 191 -6.99 9.80 0.93
C ASN A 191 -8.10 10.69 0.36
N ILE A 192 -9.35 10.29 0.58
CA ILE A 192 -10.54 10.83 -0.09
C ILE A 192 -10.94 12.26 0.30
N ASN A 193 -10.40 12.81 1.40
CA ASN A 193 -10.71 14.16 1.89
C ASN A 193 -9.52 15.12 1.74
N GLY A 194 -8.62 14.87 0.78
CA GLY A 194 -7.48 15.70 0.48
C GLY A 194 -6.28 15.51 1.45
N GLU A 195 -6.26 14.41 2.21
CA GLU A 195 -5.16 14.14 3.14
C GLU A 195 -3.79 14.08 2.45
N ALA A 196 -3.75 13.59 1.20
CA ALA A 196 -2.52 13.47 0.39
C ALA A 196 -2.30 14.60 -0.64
N ASP A 197 -3.09 15.70 -0.62
CA ASP A 197 -3.00 16.75 -1.65
C ASP A 197 -1.60 17.37 -1.76
N VAL A 198 -0.92 17.56 -0.63
CA VAL A 198 0.45 18.12 -0.61
C VAL A 198 1.44 17.16 -1.25
N PHE A 199 1.36 15.86 -0.90
CA PHE A 199 2.16 14.81 -1.52
C PHE A 199 1.95 14.75 -3.03
N LEU A 200 0.70 14.63 -3.48
CA LEU A 200 0.37 14.52 -4.91
C LEU A 200 0.86 15.74 -5.71
N LYS A 201 0.78 16.92 -5.10
CA LYS A 201 1.31 18.13 -5.72
C LYS A 201 2.84 18.10 -5.79
N ALA A 202 3.51 17.66 -4.71
CA ALA A 202 4.97 17.53 -4.68
C ALA A 202 5.45 16.54 -5.74
N MET A 203 4.84 15.35 -5.84
CA MET A 203 5.20 14.34 -6.84
C MET A 203 5.13 14.91 -8.26
N LYS A 204 4.08 15.66 -8.57
CA LYS A 204 3.93 16.31 -9.88
C LYS A 204 4.98 17.39 -10.13
N GLU A 205 5.30 18.22 -9.13
CA GLU A 205 6.32 19.29 -9.27
C GLU A 205 7.72 18.70 -9.41
N LEU A 206 8.01 17.58 -8.75
CA LEU A 206 9.28 16.85 -8.83
C LEU A 206 9.40 15.98 -10.09
N GLY A 207 8.30 15.77 -10.82
CA GLY A 207 8.29 14.88 -12.00
C GLY A 207 8.47 13.40 -11.63
N MET A 208 8.02 13.01 -10.46
CA MET A 208 8.12 11.63 -9.94
C MET A 208 6.84 10.80 -10.20
N CYS A 209 5.85 11.35 -10.89
CA CYS A 209 4.63 10.67 -11.32
C CYS A 209 4.01 11.31 -12.57
#